data_dc57ac2ea11273cf4ca7df0fe9503255
#
_entry.id   dc57ac2ea11273cf4ca7df0fe9503255
#
_cell.length_a   1.000
_cell.length_b   1.000
_cell.length_c   1.000
_cell.angle_alpha   90.00
_cell.angle_beta   90.00
_cell.angle_gamma   90.00
#
_symmetry.space_group_name_H-M   'P 1'
#
loop_
_entity.id
_entity.type
_entity.pdbx_description
1 polymer ?
#
loop_
_entity_poly.entity_id
_entity_poly.type
_entity_poly.pdbx_seq_one_letter_code
_entity_poly.pdbx_strand_id
1 'polypeptide(L)'
;PWQGVLDLQPLLMVVDAGQLASGEPLPDSQQRSLPHAGLFIANRTDLLTPEAQHRLADVWPQALPCQHGAVDWAAIPRHNAPAASSGLPSASAGQPVGQIVLQPGQWQCHAQLEHAPYSLAWRIASDQRFNREKLEHWLGCQPWLRAKGILHTDQGWLACNLVPEQPVNWTDSAWRQDSRLELICAER
;
A
#
# COMPACT_ATOMS: atom_id res chain seq x y z
N PRO A 1 1.65 -25.89 -8.07
CA PRO A 1 1.72 -26.79 -6.90
C PRO A 1 0.75 -26.40 -5.77
N TRP A 2 0.12 -25.19 -5.78
CA TRP A 2 -0.80 -24.73 -4.75
C TRP A 2 -2.28 -24.87 -5.10
N GLN A 3 -2.60 -25.34 -6.31
CA GLN A 3 -3.98 -25.62 -6.72
C GLN A 3 -4.57 -26.72 -5.83
N GLY A 4 -5.71 -26.42 -5.22
CA GLY A 4 -6.39 -27.31 -4.26
C GLY A 4 -5.96 -27.15 -2.78
N VAL A 5 -4.96 -26.30 -2.50
CA VAL A 5 -4.53 -25.97 -1.14
C VAL A 5 -5.01 -24.59 -0.70
N LEU A 6 -5.18 -23.68 -1.67
CA LEU A 6 -5.65 -22.31 -1.43
C LEU A 6 -7.03 -22.11 -2.07
N ASP A 7 -7.96 -21.58 -1.30
CA ASP A 7 -9.25 -21.09 -1.79
C ASP A 7 -9.11 -19.58 -2.04
N LEU A 8 -9.07 -19.21 -3.33
CA LEU A 8 -8.94 -17.81 -3.72
C LEU A 8 -10.26 -17.10 -3.51
N GLN A 9 -10.26 -16.15 -2.59
CA GLN A 9 -11.39 -15.29 -2.34
C GLN A 9 -11.45 -14.14 -3.37
N PRO A 10 -12.61 -13.49 -3.55
CA PRO A 10 -12.75 -12.33 -4.42
C PRO A 10 -11.77 -11.22 -4.08
N LEU A 11 -11.29 -10.50 -5.08
CA LEU A 11 -10.46 -9.32 -4.89
C LEU A 11 -11.27 -8.25 -4.14
N LEU A 12 -10.75 -7.80 -3.01
CA LEU A 12 -11.31 -6.66 -2.29
C LEU A 12 -10.64 -5.38 -2.80
N MET A 13 -11.44 -4.44 -3.27
CA MET A 13 -10.95 -3.14 -3.72
C MET A 13 -11.34 -2.06 -2.71
N VAL A 14 -10.34 -1.42 -2.12
CA VAL A 14 -10.53 -0.30 -1.19
C VAL A 14 -10.33 1.00 -1.93
N VAL A 15 -11.33 1.88 -1.88
CA VAL A 15 -11.31 3.17 -2.58
C VAL A 15 -11.65 4.28 -1.58
N ASP A 16 -11.08 5.46 -1.78
CA ASP A 16 -11.42 6.64 -0.96
C ASP A 16 -12.87 7.07 -1.22
N ALA A 17 -13.66 7.18 -0.17
CA ALA A 17 -15.08 7.52 -0.29
C ALA A 17 -15.30 8.95 -0.80
N GLY A 18 -14.40 9.88 -0.49
CA GLY A 18 -14.43 11.24 -1.01
C GLY A 18 -14.26 11.29 -2.52
N GLN A 19 -13.31 10.53 -3.05
CA GLN A 19 -13.08 10.40 -4.48
C GLN A 19 -14.29 9.78 -5.20
N LEU A 20 -14.88 8.72 -4.63
CA LEU A 20 -16.09 8.13 -5.20
C LEU A 20 -17.27 9.10 -5.19
N ALA A 21 -17.47 9.85 -4.12
CA ALA A 21 -18.58 10.78 -3.96
C ALA A 21 -18.41 12.05 -4.81
N SER A 22 -17.17 12.46 -5.14
CA SER A 22 -16.90 13.60 -6.03
C SER A 22 -17.18 13.30 -7.50
N GLY A 23 -17.21 12.02 -7.87
CA GLY A 23 -17.32 11.59 -9.27
C GLY A 23 -16.00 11.75 -10.04
N GLU A 24 -14.88 12.01 -9.38
CA GLU A 24 -13.58 12.04 -10.01
C GLU A 24 -13.17 10.65 -10.51
N PRO A 25 -12.52 10.55 -11.65
CA PRO A 25 -12.09 9.28 -12.18
C PRO A 25 -11.07 8.62 -11.22
N LEU A 26 -11.23 7.31 -11.03
CA LEU A 26 -10.27 6.53 -10.28
C LEU A 26 -8.90 6.53 -11.00
N PRO A 27 -7.79 6.40 -10.26
CA PRO A 27 -6.48 6.19 -10.87
C PRO A 27 -6.47 5.01 -11.84
N ASP A 28 -5.69 5.08 -12.92
CA ASP A 28 -5.64 4.04 -13.97
C ASP A 28 -5.42 2.63 -13.45
N SER A 29 -4.60 2.48 -12.40
CA SER A 29 -4.36 1.19 -11.75
C SER A 29 -5.63 0.63 -11.10
N GLN A 30 -6.43 1.49 -10.48
CA GLN A 30 -7.69 1.11 -9.88
C GLN A 30 -8.76 0.85 -10.95
N GLN A 31 -8.84 1.68 -11.98
CA GLN A 31 -9.76 1.45 -13.09
C GLN A 31 -9.55 0.10 -13.77
N ARG A 32 -8.28 -0.30 -13.99
CA ARG A 32 -7.94 -1.62 -14.55
C ARG A 32 -8.31 -2.78 -13.63
N SER A 33 -8.38 -2.55 -12.33
CA SER A 33 -8.74 -3.58 -11.34
C SER A 33 -10.25 -3.72 -11.12
N LEU A 34 -11.05 -2.72 -11.51
CA LEU A 34 -12.51 -2.72 -11.35
C LEU A 34 -13.19 -4.00 -11.84
N PRO A 35 -12.90 -4.51 -13.07
CA PRO A 35 -13.56 -5.71 -13.58
C PRO A 35 -13.24 -6.99 -12.79
N HIS A 36 -12.21 -6.97 -11.98
CA HIS A 36 -11.75 -8.12 -11.19
C HIS A 36 -12.14 -8.03 -9.72
N ALA A 37 -12.69 -6.89 -9.30
CA ALA A 37 -13.09 -6.68 -7.91
C ALA A 37 -14.43 -7.39 -7.64
N GLY A 38 -14.40 -8.30 -6.68
CA GLY A 38 -15.62 -8.97 -6.20
C GLY A 38 -16.31 -8.19 -5.08
N LEU A 39 -15.64 -7.25 -4.45
CA LEU A 39 -16.18 -6.40 -3.41
C LEU A 39 -15.47 -5.05 -3.37
N PHE A 40 -16.26 -3.99 -3.18
CA PHE A 40 -15.78 -2.63 -3.00
C PHE A 40 -15.94 -2.17 -1.56
N ILE A 41 -14.91 -1.55 -1.02
CA ILE A 41 -14.93 -0.91 0.30
C ILE A 41 -14.69 0.58 0.09
N ALA A 42 -15.69 1.38 0.43
CA ALA A 42 -15.57 2.85 0.45
C ALA A 42 -14.96 3.27 1.79
N ASN A 43 -13.66 3.56 1.78
CA ASN A 43 -12.92 3.91 2.99
C ASN A 43 -13.10 5.39 3.35
N ARG A 44 -13.06 5.71 4.66
CA ARG A 44 -13.16 7.08 5.18
C ARG A 44 -14.54 7.72 4.98
N THR A 45 -15.59 6.93 5.02
CA THR A 45 -16.96 7.46 4.92
C THR A 45 -17.36 8.36 6.10
N ASP A 46 -16.63 8.26 7.21
CA ASP A 46 -16.75 9.16 8.38
C ASP A 46 -16.34 10.60 8.08
N LEU A 47 -15.59 10.85 7.01
CA LEU A 47 -15.17 12.20 6.59
C LEU A 47 -16.14 12.85 5.59
N LEU A 48 -17.15 12.13 5.12
CA LEU A 48 -18.11 12.64 4.15
C LEU A 48 -19.22 13.47 4.82
N THR A 49 -19.66 14.53 4.13
CA THR A 49 -20.91 15.21 4.49
C THR A 49 -22.11 14.29 4.22
N PRO A 50 -23.28 14.52 4.86
CA PRO A 50 -24.48 13.74 4.61
C PRO A 50 -24.85 13.68 3.12
N GLU A 51 -24.71 14.79 2.39
CA GLU A 51 -25.01 14.86 0.95
C GLU A 51 -24.03 14.02 0.12
N ALA A 52 -22.76 13.99 0.52
CA ALA A 52 -21.74 13.15 -0.14
C ALA A 52 -21.98 11.67 0.15
N GLN A 53 -22.45 11.32 1.35
CA GLN A 53 -22.84 9.94 1.69
C GLN A 53 -24.03 9.46 0.85
N HIS A 54 -25.04 10.30 0.64
CA HIS A 54 -26.17 9.97 -0.25
C HIS A 54 -25.70 9.75 -1.69
N ARG A 55 -24.90 10.67 -2.23
CA ARG A 55 -24.34 10.50 -3.59
C ARG A 55 -23.53 9.20 -3.73
N LEU A 56 -22.72 8.87 -2.73
CA LEU A 56 -21.97 7.62 -2.71
C LEU A 56 -22.89 6.40 -2.78
N ALA A 57 -23.94 6.38 -1.97
CA ALA A 57 -24.92 5.29 -1.96
C ALA A 57 -25.68 5.15 -3.27
N ASP A 58 -25.98 6.27 -3.94
CA ASP A 58 -26.68 6.28 -5.23
C ASP A 58 -25.78 5.75 -6.38
N VAL A 59 -24.49 6.16 -6.40
CA VAL A 59 -23.57 5.82 -7.49
C VAL A 59 -22.89 4.47 -7.27
N TRP A 60 -22.63 4.11 -6.02
CA TRP A 60 -21.92 2.88 -5.63
C TRP A 60 -22.69 2.08 -4.55
N PRO A 61 -23.93 1.66 -4.82
CA PRO A 61 -24.79 1.00 -3.82
C PRO A 61 -24.21 -0.32 -3.30
N GLN A 62 -23.29 -0.95 -4.05
CA GLN A 62 -22.62 -2.20 -3.68
C GLN A 62 -21.35 -1.98 -2.82
N ALA A 63 -20.92 -0.73 -2.62
CA ALA A 63 -19.73 -0.47 -1.82
C ALA A 63 -20.04 -0.57 -0.32
N LEU A 64 -19.25 -1.35 0.40
CA LEU A 64 -19.35 -1.41 1.86
C LEU A 64 -18.70 -0.16 2.48
N PRO A 65 -19.43 0.55 3.36
CA PRO A 65 -18.84 1.70 4.05
C PRO A 65 -17.80 1.25 5.08
N CYS A 66 -16.68 1.97 5.11
CA CYS A 66 -15.66 1.81 6.12
C CYS A 66 -15.48 3.14 6.86
N GLN A 67 -15.67 3.12 8.18
CA GLN A 67 -15.54 4.27 9.06
C GLN A 67 -14.39 4.04 10.04
N HIS A 68 -13.51 5.03 10.18
CA HIS A 68 -12.34 4.94 11.07
C HIS A 68 -11.50 3.66 10.87
N GLY A 69 -11.45 3.14 9.64
CA GLY A 69 -10.74 1.88 9.32
C GLY A 69 -11.50 0.61 9.71
N ALA A 70 -12.73 0.72 10.24
CA ALA A 70 -13.55 -0.43 10.61
C ALA A 70 -14.53 -0.78 9.48
N VAL A 71 -14.59 -2.06 9.14
CA VAL A 71 -15.52 -2.65 8.17
C VAL A 71 -16.34 -3.71 8.88
N ASP A 72 -17.61 -3.81 8.55
CA ASP A 72 -18.42 -4.96 8.99
C ASP A 72 -17.96 -6.22 8.26
N TRP A 73 -17.16 -7.03 8.93
CA TRP A 73 -16.63 -8.29 8.39
C TRP A 73 -17.72 -9.32 8.10
N ALA A 74 -18.91 -9.20 8.72
CA ALA A 74 -20.04 -10.07 8.43
C ALA A 74 -20.67 -9.77 7.06
N ALA A 75 -20.54 -8.53 6.59
CA ALA A 75 -21.01 -8.11 5.27
C ALA A 75 -20.09 -8.52 4.12
N ILE A 76 -18.87 -9.01 4.40
CA ILE A 76 -17.97 -9.49 3.37
C ILE A 76 -18.43 -10.88 2.91
N PRO A 77 -18.81 -11.06 1.62
CA PRO A 77 -19.24 -12.34 1.10
C PRO A 77 -18.12 -13.39 1.27
N ARG A 78 -18.39 -14.40 2.04
CA ARG A 78 -17.53 -15.60 2.09
C ARG A 78 -18.01 -16.52 0.98
N HIS A 79 -17.28 -16.57 -0.11
CA HIS A 79 -17.68 -17.40 -1.25
C HIS A 79 -17.24 -18.84 -1.05
N ASN A 80 -18.25 -19.71 -0.91
CA ASN A 80 -18.18 -21.11 -1.33
C ASN A 80 -18.70 -21.25 -2.79
N ALA A 81 -18.52 -20.26 -3.65
CA ALA A 81 -18.91 -20.40 -5.04
C ALA A 81 -17.77 -21.09 -5.81
N PRO A 82 -18.08 -22.13 -6.63
CA PRO A 82 -17.11 -22.67 -7.55
C PRO A 82 -16.62 -21.51 -8.43
N ALA A 83 -15.31 -21.30 -8.47
CA ALA A 83 -14.69 -20.28 -9.29
C ALA A 83 -15.23 -20.44 -10.72
N ALA A 84 -16.10 -19.52 -11.15
CA ALA A 84 -16.33 -19.35 -12.56
C ALA A 84 -14.95 -19.10 -13.16
N SER A 85 -14.52 -20.00 -14.02
CA SER A 85 -13.25 -19.93 -14.74
C SER A 85 -13.34 -18.84 -15.81
N SER A 86 -13.56 -17.61 -15.37
CA SER A 86 -13.28 -16.43 -16.17
C SER A 86 -11.77 -16.37 -16.23
N GLY A 87 -11.20 -16.69 -17.40
CA GLY A 87 -9.79 -16.77 -17.66
C GLY A 87 -9.07 -15.54 -17.11
N LEU A 88 -8.51 -15.68 -15.93
CA LEU A 88 -7.41 -14.84 -15.53
C LEU A 88 -6.42 -14.90 -16.68
N PRO A 89 -6.01 -13.79 -17.27
CA PRO A 89 -4.88 -13.80 -18.16
C PRO A 89 -3.82 -14.57 -17.37
N SER A 90 -3.34 -15.67 -17.93
CA SER A 90 -2.24 -16.44 -17.38
C SER A 90 -1.19 -15.40 -17.03
N ALA A 91 -1.12 -15.02 -15.77
CA ALA A 91 -0.01 -14.25 -15.29
C ALA A 91 1.17 -15.09 -15.75
N SER A 92 1.88 -14.60 -16.75
CA SER A 92 3.15 -15.19 -17.19
C SER A 92 3.85 -15.51 -15.89
N ALA A 93 4.08 -16.79 -15.64
CA ALA A 93 4.54 -17.32 -14.38
C ALA A 93 5.63 -16.37 -13.89
N GLY A 94 5.22 -15.45 -13.02
CA GLY A 94 6.13 -14.49 -12.44
C GLY A 94 7.18 -15.38 -11.83
N GLN A 95 8.40 -15.25 -12.32
CA GLN A 95 9.51 -15.96 -11.70
C GLN A 95 9.32 -15.77 -10.20
N PRO A 96 9.42 -16.84 -9.39
CA PRO A 96 9.37 -16.68 -7.95
C PRO A 96 10.26 -15.50 -7.65
N VAL A 97 9.68 -14.46 -7.01
CA VAL A 97 10.46 -13.27 -6.66
C VAL A 97 11.55 -13.81 -5.76
N GLY A 98 12.67 -14.16 -6.38
CA GLY A 98 13.80 -14.77 -5.72
C GLY A 98 14.11 -13.82 -4.60
N GLN A 99 14.22 -14.33 -3.40
CA GLN A 99 14.59 -13.53 -2.24
C GLN A 99 15.89 -12.82 -2.62
N ILE A 100 15.82 -11.53 -2.94
CA ILE A 100 17.00 -10.76 -3.34
C ILE A 100 17.86 -10.67 -2.08
N VAL A 101 18.89 -11.49 -2.03
CA VAL A 101 19.88 -11.44 -0.96
C VAL A 101 20.92 -10.41 -1.38
N LEU A 102 20.96 -9.30 -0.66
CA LEU A 102 21.98 -8.28 -0.87
C LEU A 102 23.33 -8.77 -0.33
N GLN A 103 24.39 -8.51 -1.08
CA GLN A 103 25.76 -8.72 -0.61
C GLN A 103 26.09 -7.69 0.49
N PRO A 104 27.01 -8.00 1.42
CA PRO A 104 27.45 -7.04 2.43
C PRO A 104 27.84 -5.69 1.82
N GLY A 105 27.37 -4.61 2.40
CA GLY A 105 27.61 -3.24 1.92
C GLY A 105 26.79 -2.83 0.68
N GLN A 106 26.01 -3.72 0.10
CA GLN A 106 25.27 -3.43 -1.13
C GLN A 106 24.04 -2.54 -0.88
N TRP A 107 23.88 -1.58 -1.78
CA TRP A 107 22.70 -0.72 -1.88
C TRP A 107 22.07 -0.90 -3.25
N GLN A 108 20.75 -0.95 -3.27
CA GLN A 108 19.95 -0.92 -4.50
C GLN A 108 18.97 0.23 -4.39
N CYS A 109 18.85 1.01 -5.45
CA CYS A 109 17.86 2.07 -5.57
C CYS A 109 16.95 1.76 -6.75
N HIS A 110 15.66 1.87 -6.52
CA HIS A 110 14.63 1.82 -7.55
C HIS A 110 13.89 3.14 -7.55
N ALA A 111 13.80 3.77 -8.73
CA ALA A 111 13.13 5.04 -8.89
C ALA A 111 11.98 4.90 -9.90
N GLN A 112 10.79 5.36 -9.52
CA GLN A 112 9.67 5.50 -10.43
C GLN A 112 9.47 7.00 -10.68
N LEU A 113 9.86 7.45 -11.88
CA LEU A 113 9.92 8.87 -12.23
C LEU A 113 9.11 9.20 -13.50
N GLU A 114 8.28 8.27 -13.98
CA GLU A 114 7.51 8.47 -15.22
C GLU A 114 6.26 9.31 -14.98
N HIS A 115 5.57 9.09 -13.86
CA HIS A 115 4.34 9.79 -13.51
C HIS A 115 4.32 10.12 -12.00
N ALA A 116 3.75 11.28 -11.66
CA ALA A 116 3.51 11.64 -10.27
C ALA A 116 2.41 10.76 -9.64
N PRO A 117 2.46 10.45 -8.34
CA PRO A 117 3.57 10.79 -7.44
C PRO A 117 4.83 9.98 -7.76
N TYR A 118 5.99 10.64 -7.66
CA TYR A 118 7.29 9.99 -7.88
C TYR A 118 7.69 9.19 -6.66
N SER A 119 8.40 8.08 -6.85
CA SER A 119 8.92 7.32 -5.73
C SER A 119 10.39 6.95 -5.89
N LEU A 120 11.09 6.97 -4.76
CA LEU A 120 12.46 6.50 -4.61
C LEU A 120 12.46 5.44 -3.51
N ALA A 121 12.89 4.23 -3.85
CA ALA A 121 12.97 3.12 -2.92
C ALA A 121 14.39 2.56 -2.84
N TRP A 122 14.88 2.40 -1.62
CA TRP A 122 16.18 1.81 -1.36
C TRP A 122 16.03 0.49 -0.62
N ARG A 123 16.88 -0.45 -1.00
CA ARG A 123 17.15 -1.67 -0.24
C ARG A 123 18.64 -1.69 0.10
N ILE A 124 18.95 -1.88 1.36
CA ILE A 124 20.30 -1.75 1.90
C ILE A 124 20.61 -3.00 2.71
N ALA A 125 21.77 -3.58 2.48
CA ALA A 125 22.22 -4.80 3.17
C ALA A 125 22.16 -4.63 4.71
N SER A 126 21.85 -5.71 5.40
CA SER A 126 21.60 -5.71 6.85
C SER A 126 22.82 -5.38 7.71
N ASP A 127 24.03 -5.50 7.13
CA ASP A 127 25.27 -5.11 7.78
C ASP A 127 25.46 -3.59 7.90
N GLN A 128 24.68 -2.82 7.11
CA GLN A 128 24.71 -1.36 7.17
C GLN A 128 23.83 -0.85 8.30
N ARG A 129 24.40 0.04 9.12
CA ARG A 129 23.77 0.61 10.29
C ARG A 129 23.66 2.12 10.15
N PHE A 130 22.47 2.65 10.35
CA PHE A 130 22.20 4.08 10.29
C PHE A 130 22.28 4.71 11.70
N ASN A 131 22.87 5.89 11.79
CA ASN A 131 22.66 6.72 12.96
C ASN A 131 21.25 7.33 12.89
N ARG A 132 20.41 7.01 13.88
CA ARG A 132 19.00 7.39 13.90
C ARG A 132 18.80 8.92 13.83
N GLU A 133 19.52 9.67 14.64
CA GLU A 133 19.36 11.13 14.70
C GLU A 133 19.73 11.79 13.36
N LYS A 134 20.83 11.34 12.73
CA LYS A 134 21.23 11.84 11.40
C LYS A 134 20.21 11.47 10.34
N LEU A 135 19.62 10.29 10.43
CA LEU A 135 18.58 9.84 9.52
C LEU A 135 17.30 10.68 9.67
N GLU A 136 16.87 10.96 10.89
CA GLU A 136 15.73 11.84 11.17
C GLU A 136 15.97 13.25 10.62
N HIS A 137 17.15 13.80 10.87
CA HIS A 137 17.52 15.12 10.35
C HIS A 137 17.51 15.13 8.81
N TRP A 138 18.10 14.11 8.18
CA TRP A 138 18.13 14.01 6.72
C TRP A 138 16.71 13.88 6.15
N LEU A 139 15.87 13.02 6.72
CA LEU A 139 14.46 12.90 6.33
C LEU A 139 13.72 14.23 6.45
N GLY A 140 13.94 14.98 7.51
CA GLY A 140 13.31 16.29 7.71
C GLY A 140 13.73 17.37 6.69
N CYS A 141 14.85 17.17 5.97
CA CYS A 141 15.33 18.09 4.95
C CYS A 141 14.85 17.73 3.52
N GLN A 142 14.16 16.61 3.32
CA GLN A 142 13.74 16.17 1.98
C GLN A 142 12.28 16.56 1.68
N PRO A 143 11.96 16.96 0.44
CA PRO A 143 10.61 17.34 0.04
C PRO A 143 9.74 16.14 -0.32
N TRP A 144 9.46 15.25 0.62
CA TRP A 144 8.61 14.09 0.42
C TRP A 144 7.17 14.35 0.90
N LEU A 145 6.20 13.66 0.28
CA LEU A 145 4.80 13.57 0.71
C LEU A 145 4.59 12.47 1.73
N ARG A 146 5.40 11.42 1.65
CA ARG A 146 5.37 10.28 2.56
C ARG A 146 6.73 9.61 2.58
N ALA A 147 7.17 9.20 3.75
CA ALA A 147 8.34 8.35 3.92
C ALA A 147 7.96 7.09 4.70
N LYS A 148 8.35 5.93 4.22
CA LYS A 148 8.06 4.65 4.86
C LYS A 148 9.30 3.78 4.83
N GLY A 149 9.60 3.12 5.95
CA GLY A 149 10.78 2.27 5.98
C GLY A 149 10.86 1.34 7.17
N ILE A 150 11.79 0.39 7.04
CA ILE A 150 12.32 -0.43 8.12
C ILE A 150 13.83 -0.35 7.99
N LEU A 151 14.50 0.13 9.01
CA LEU A 151 15.91 0.48 8.95
C LEU A 151 16.68 -0.12 10.14
N HIS A 152 17.86 -0.66 9.85
CA HIS A 152 18.81 -1.08 10.88
C HIS A 152 19.56 0.15 11.38
N THR A 153 19.26 0.60 12.60
CA THR A 153 19.83 1.79 13.20
C THR A 153 20.80 1.43 14.35
N ASP A 154 21.47 2.44 14.88
CA ASP A 154 22.25 2.32 16.12
C ASP A 154 21.40 1.98 17.35
N GLN A 155 20.06 2.14 17.26
CA GLN A 155 19.09 1.77 18.28
C GLN A 155 18.32 0.47 17.97
N GLY A 156 18.75 -0.29 16.97
CA GLY A 156 18.09 -1.52 16.54
C GLY A 156 17.33 -1.38 15.23
N TRP A 157 16.47 -2.35 14.97
CA TRP A 157 15.63 -2.36 13.78
C TRP A 157 14.34 -1.59 14.04
N LEU A 158 14.20 -0.47 13.38
CA LEU A 158 13.08 0.44 13.57
C LEU A 158 12.28 0.59 12.29
N ALA A 159 10.95 0.63 12.42
CA ALA A 159 10.01 0.94 11.36
C ALA A 159 9.49 2.36 11.51
N CYS A 160 9.25 3.03 10.39
CA CYS A 160 8.62 4.34 10.33
C CYS A 160 7.59 4.42 9.20
N ASN A 161 6.58 5.27 9.41
CA ASN A 161 5.61 5.65 8.39
C ASN A 161 5.27 7.12 8.64
N LEU A 162 5.90 7.99 7.89
CA LEU A 162 5.95 9.42 8.13
C LEU A 162 5.11 10.16 7.11
N VAL A 163 4.42 11.19 7.58
CA VAL A 163 3.78 12.22 6.77
C VAL A 163 4.34 13.59 7.17
N PRO A 164 4.37 14.59 6.29
CA PRO A 164 4.86 15.92 6.61
C PRO A 164 4.19 16.50 7.85
N GLU A 165 4.90 17.38 8.54
CA GLU A 165 4.41 18.13 9.71
C GLU A 165 4.06 17.28 10.94
N GLN A 166 4.23 15.98 10.88
CA GLN A 166 4.05 15.10 12.03
C GLN A 166 5.40 14.71 12.65
N PRO A 167 5.48 14.55 13.97
CA PRO A 167 6.69 14.08 14.61
C PRO A 167 7.04 12.67 14.11
N VAL A 168 8.34 12.41 13.94
CA VAL A 168 8.84 11.11 13.54
C VAL A 168 8.51 10.09 14.63
N ASN A 169 7.69 9.10 14.28
CA ASN A 169 7.37 8.01 15.18
C ASN A 169 8.05 6.72 14.69
N TRP A 170 8.97 6.22 15.52
CA TRP A 170 9.66 4.95 15.29
C TRP A 170 9.04 3.85 16.14
N THR A 171 8.87 2.71 15.54
CA THR A 171 8.40 1.49 16.24
C THR A 171 9.39 0.36 16.05
N ASP A 172 9.52 -0.51 17.04
CA ASP A 172 10.36 -1.68 16.92
C ASP A 172 9.88 -2.60 15.80
N SER A 173 10.82 -3.12 15.03
CA SER A 173 10.53 -4.06 13.95
C SER A 173 11.16 -5.42 14.23
N ALA A 174 10.43 -6.48 13.91
CA ALA A 174 10.97 -7.85 13.92
C ALA A 174 11.73 -8.22 12.64
N TRP A 175 11.70 -7.37 11.62
CA TRP A 175 12.41 -7.57 10.36
C TRP A 175 13.93 -7.49 10.55
N ARG A 176 14.70 -8.38 9.87
CA ARG A 176 16.17 -8.48 10.04
C ARG A 176 16.93 -8.74 8.75
N GLN A 177 16.26 -8.74 7.58
CA GLN A 177 16.89 -9.19 6.34
C GLN A 177 17.64 -8.08 5.61
N ASP A 178 17.02 -6.92 5.47
CA ASP A 178 17.54 -5.74 4.78
C ASP A 178 16.89 -4.47 5.34
N SER A 179 17.58 -3.34 5.25
CA SER A 179 16.93 -2.04 5.45
C SER A 179 16.20 -1.63 4.18
N ARG A 180 15.03 -1.04 4.34
CA ARG A 180 14.19 -0.54 3.26
C ARG A 180 13.71 0.85 3.58
N LEU A 181 13.81 1.75 2.62
CA LEU A 181 13.28 3.10 2.73
C LEU A 181 12.63 3.47 1.40
N GLU A 182 11.43 4.01 1.47
CA GLU A 182 10.69 4.55 0.33
C GLU A 182 10.29 5.98 0.63
N LEU A 183 10.56 6.87 -0.31
CA LEU A 183 10.09 8.25 -0.31
C LEU A 183 9.12 8.44 -1.48
N ILE A 184 7.98 9.05 -1.20
CA ILE A 184 7.00 9.47 -2.20
C ILE A 184 7.07 11.00 -2.29
N CYS A 185 7.30 11.54 -3.47
CA CYS A 185 7.49 12.97 -3.72
C CYS A 185 6.45 13.50 -4.70
N ALA A 186 6.02 14.76 -4.51
CA ALA A 186 5.13 15.43 -5.47
C ALA A 186 5.89 15.87 -6.72
N GLU A 187 7.12 16.31 -6.54
CA GLU A 187 8.00 16.86 -7.57
C GLU A 187 9.22 15.95 -7.77
N ARG A 188 9.85 16.08 -8.94
CA ARG A 188 10.97 15.25 -9.40
C ARG A 188 12.30 15.81 -8.95
#